data_fc361176b616412152d3c5e8fdc5995e
#
_entry.id   fc361176b616412152d3c5e8fdc5995e
#
_cell.length_a   1.000
_cell.length_b   1.000
_cell.length_c   1.000
_cell.angle_alpha   90.00
_cell.angle_beta   90.00
_cell.angle_gamma   90.00
#
_symmetry.space_group_name_H-M   'P 1'
#
loop_
_entity.id
_entity.type
_entity.pdbx_description
1 polymer ?
#
loop_
_entity_poly.entity_id
_entity_poly.type
_entity_poly.pdbx_seq_one_letter_code
_entity_poly.pdbx_strand_id
1 'polypeptide(L)'
;VSQEVAESIVRFVAGGSELPNAEVEPSLLSLICRELNTVRQAQGKAEISADLLAGSRDTILTEFYERALADQPAGVRRVIEDELLTESGYRESLAEERVAKALAAAGAEPDALAKLVDRRLLRIEERLDMRRVELTHDVLCGVVRSSRNLRHEREARDEAERQLAEQQERAVETRRTLQKTRRFAVIAAGLMLVALVSAVFGWINWNRAKAADLQAQKARADAEKLVGFLIEDFYAELEPT
;
A
#
# COMPACT_ATOMS: atom_id res chain seq x y z
N VAL A 1 -27.01 42.55 -12.54
CA VAL A 1 -26.05 42.70 -11.41
C VAL A 1 -26.12 44.14 -10.93
N SER A 2 -26.44 44.38 -9.66
CA SER A 2 -26.39 45.70 -9.05
C SER A 2 -24.97 46.22 -8.94
N GLN A 3 -24.78 47.56 -8.84
CA GLN A 3 -23.47 48.16 -8.63
C GLN A 3 -22.79 47.60 -7.36
N GLU A 4 -23.53 47.47 -6.30
CA GLU A 4 -23.07 46.97 -5.02
C GLU A 4 -22.52 45.53 -5.09
N VAL A 5 -23.18 44.65 -5.86
CA VAL A 5 -22.71 43.30 -6.15
C VAL A 5 -21.46 43.30 -7.04
N ALA A 6 -21.40 44.19 -8.06
CA ALA A 6 -20.24 44.34 -8.93
C ALA A 6 -18.98 44.78 -8.11
N GLU A 7 -19.15 45.76 -7.21
CA GLU A 7 -18.08 46.17 -6.28
C GLU A 7 -17.66 45.04 -5.34
N SER A 8 -18.61 44.22 -4.84
CA SER A 8 -18.34 43.06 -4.02
C SER A 8 -17.55 41.98 -4.79
N ILE A 9 -17.85 41.73 -6.06
CA ILE A 9 -17.11 40.83 -6.94
C ILE A 9 -15.67 41.34 -7.10
N VAL A 10 -15.48 42.63 -7.38
CA VAL A 10 -14.13 43.24 -7.58
C VAL A 10 -13.31 43.07 -6.27
N ARG A 11 -13.87 43.40 -5.11
CA ARG A 11 -13.19 43.22 -3.82
C ARG A 11 -12.84 41.75 -3.57
N PHE A 12 -13.74 40.85 -3.87
CA PHE A 12 -13.54 39.42 -3.72
C PHE A 12 -12.36 38.92 -4.57
N VAL A 13 -12.29 39.35 -5.86
CA VAL A 13 -11.21 38.99 -6.79
C VAL A 13 -9.88 39.60 -6.34
N ALA A 14 -9.90 40.84 -5.83
CA ALA A 14 -8.73 41.55 -5.32
C ALA A 14 -8.23 41.08 -3.94
N GLY A 15 -8.83 40.01 -3.39
CA GLY A 15 -8.42 39.48 -2.10
C GLY A 15 -8.82 40.31 -0.88
N GLY A 16 -9.90 41.10 -0.98
CA GLY A 16 -10.44 41.93 0.10
C GLY A 16 -9.88 43.35 0.18
N SER A 17 -9.03 43.75 -0.75
CA SER A 17 -8.48 45.10 -0.84
C SER A 17 -9.56 46.16 -1.08
N GLU A 18 -9.34 47.37 -0.58
CA GLU A 18 -10.22 48.50 -0.89
C GLU A 18 -10.19 48.84 -2.39
N LEU A 19 -11.36 49.16 -2.95
CA LEU A 19 -11.53 49.44 -4.40
C LEU A 19 -10.51 50.37 -5.04
N PRO A 20 -10.10 51.50 -4.35
CA PRO A 20 -9.13 52.41 -4.97
C PRO A 20 -7.73 51.83 -5.20
N ASN A 21 -7.37 50.78 -4.47
CA ASN A 21 -6.06 50.12 -4.52
C ASN A 21 -6.17 48.66 -4.94
N ALA A 22 -7.32 48.24 -5.46
CA ALA A 22 -7.57 46.84 -5.84
C ALA A 22 -6.83 46.52 -7.14
N GLU A 23 -5.80 45.68 -7.03
CA GLU A 23 -5.19 45.03 -8.20
C GLU A 23 -6.07 43.85 -8.60
N VAL A 24 -6.76 44.00 -9.71
CA VAL A 24 -7.67 42.97 -10.23
C VAL A 24 -7.03 42.30 -11.43
N GLU A 25 -6.77 41.01 -11.31
CA GLU A 25 -6.35 40.21 -12.47
C GLU A 25 -7.57 39.97 -13.39
N PRO A 26 -7.54 40.47 -14.67
CA PRO A 26 -8.70 40.41 -15.56
C PRO A 26 -9.15 38.98 -15.88
N SER A 27 -8.21 38.03 -15.93
CA SER A 27 -8.47 36.64 -16.21
C SER A 27 -9.22 35.98 -15.05
N LEU A 28 -8.83 36.27 -13.83
CA LEU A 28 -9.50 35.78 -12.61
C LEU A 28 -10.90 36.40 -12.50
N LEU A 29 -11.04 37.70 -12.74
CA LEU A 29 -12.37 38.35 -12.75
C LEU A 29 -13.31 37.71 -13.75
N SER A 30 -12.85 37.48 -14.97
CA SER A 30 -13.64 36.81 -16.01
C SER A 30 -14.08 35.42 -15.63
N LEU A 31 -13.16 34.63 -15.04
CA LEU A 31 -13.46 33.27 -14.58
C LEU A 31 -14.50 33.28 -13.46
N ILE A 32 -14.30 34.12 -12.43
CA ILE A 32 -15.23 34.24 -11.29
C ILE A 32 -16.62 34.70 -11.76
N CYS A 33 -16.70 35.73 -12.59
CA CYS A 33 -18.00 36.19 -13.13
C CYS A 33 -18.73 35.12 -13.91
N ARG A 34 -18.01 34.33 -14.70
CA ARG A 34 -18.57 33.21 -15.45
C ARG A 34 -19.11 32.14 -14.51
N GLU A 35 -18.34 31.75 -13.47
CA GLU A 35 -18.75 30.75 -12.52
C GLU A 35 -19.99 31.18 -11.72
N LEU A 36 -20.00 32.43 -11.25
CA LEU A 36 -21.18 33.01 -10.59
C LEU A 36 -22.43 32.99 -11.51
N ASN A 37 -22.23 33.28 -12.82
CA ASN A 37 -23.32 33.20 -13.77
C ASN A 37 -23.80 31.75 -14.00
N THR A 38 -22.90 30.78 -14.03
CA THR A 38 -23.23 29.37 -14.15
C THR A 38 -24.04 28.91 -12.93
N VAL A 39 -23.63 29.23 -11.72
CA VAL A 39 -24.35 28.93 -10.47
C VAL A 39 -25.70 29.64 -10.45
N ARG A 40 -25.75 30.92 -10.84
CA ARG A 40 -26.99 31.69 -10.99
C ARG A 40 -27.99 30.96 -11.89
N GLN A 41 -27.56 30.54 -13.07
CA GLN A 41 -28.44 29.82 -14.03
C GLN A 41 -28.92 28.49 -13.47
N ALA A 42 -28.03 27.70 -12.84
CA ALA A 42 -28.37 26.44 -12.22
C ALA A 42 -29.41 26.58 -11.08
N GLN A 43 -29.37 27.72 -10.36
CA GLN A 43 -30.33 28.04 -9.30
C GLN A 43 -31.60 28.75 -9.82
N GLY A 44 -31.73 28.99 -11.13
CA GLY A 44 -32.86 29.69 -11.72
C GLY A 44 -33.00 31.16 -11.27
N LYS A 45 -31.92 31.78 -10.76
CA LYS A 45 -31.93 33.17 -10.32
C LYS A 45 -31.88 34.14 -11.50
N ALA A 46 -32.61 35.24 -11.44
CA ALA A 46 -32.63 36.26 -12.48
C ALA A 46 -31.28 37.04 -12.52
N GLU A 47 -30.69 37.31 -11.38
CA GLU A 47 -29.48 38.11 -11.24
C GLU A 47 -28.39 37.42 -10.37
N ILE A 48 -27.14 37.84 -10.57
CA ILE A 48 -26.04 37.47 -9.67
C ILE A 48 -26.22 38.31 -8.39
N SER A 49 -26.36 37.67 -7.28
CA SER A 49 -26.58 38.23 -5.95
C SER A 49 -25.38 37.96 -5.03
N ALA A 50 -25.24 38.75 -3.98
CA ALA A 50 -24.07 38.66 -3.06
C ALA A 50 -23.95 37.31 -2.35
N ASP A 51 -25.04 36.58 -2.17
CA ASP A 51 -25.06 35.22 -1.58
C ASP A 51 -24.33 34.20 -2.46
N LEU A 52 -24.21 34.45 -3.76
CA LEU A 52 -23.43 33.59 -4.68
C LEU A 52 -21.89 33.76 -4.50
N LEU A 53 -21.46 34.82 -3.80
CA LEU A 53 -20.07 35.03 -3.40
C LEU A 53 -19.74 34.30 -2.07
N ALA A 54 -20.65 33.49 -1.56
CA ALA A 54 -20.42 32.70 -0.36
C ALA A 54 -19.30 31.68 -0.62
N GLY A 55 -18.25 31.76 0.18
CA GLY A 55 -17.05 30.96 0.04
C GLY A 55 -15.79 31.76 -0.25
N SER A 56 -14.66 31.09 -0.26
CA SER A 56 -13.39 31.71 -0.64
C SER A 56 -13.20 31.67 -2.16
N ARG A 57 -12.35 32.55 -2.68
CA ARG A 57 -11.89 32.52 -4.07
C ARG A 57 -11.40 31.12 -4.48
N ASP A 58 -10.63 30.48 -3.58
CA ASP A 58 -10.09 29.15 -3.83
C ASP A 58 -11.17 28.06 -3.88
N THR A 59 -12.27 28.23 -3.15
CA THR A 59 -13.43 27.34 -3.21
C THR A 59 -14.06 27.38 -4.60
N ILE A 60 -14.32 28.58 -5.14
CA ILE A 60 -14.91 28.74 -6.48
C ILE A 60 -14.00 28.16 -7.56
N LEU A 61 -12.69 28.38 -7.47
CA LEU A 61 -11.71 27.84 -8.42
C LEU A 61 -11.62 26.31 -8.30
N THR A 62 -11.70 25.77 -7.10
CA THR A 62 -11.72 24.31 -6.87
C THR A 62 -12.98 23.69 -7.47
N GLU A 63 -14.16 24.27 -7.22
CA GLU A 63 -15.41 23.79 -7.79
C GLU A 63 -15.43 23.86 -9.31
N PHE A 64 -14.83 24.92 -9.88
CA PHE A 64 -14.62 25.03 -11.33
C PHE A 64 -13.77 23.88 -11.87
N TYR A 65 -12.62 23.62 -11.23
CA TYR A 65 -11.70 22.56 -11.62
C TYR A 65 -12.36 21.18 -11.53
N GLU A 66 -13.02 20.88 -10.42
CA GLU A 66 -13.74 19.61 -10.21
C GLU A 66 -14.86 19.43 -11.28
N ARG A 67 -15.62 20.47 -11.56
CA ARG A 67 -16.70 20.43 -12.55
C ARG A 67 -16.16 20.27 -13.98
N ALA A 68 -15.03 20.89 -14.29
CA ALA A 68 -14.42 20.78 -15.60
C ALA A 68 -13.94 19.33 -15.89
N LEU A 69 -13.67 18.56 -14.85
CA LEU A 69 -13.20 17.17 -14.93
C LEU A 69 -14.25 16.11 -14.54
N ALA A 70 -15.47 16.51 -14.19
CA ALA A 70 -16.45 15.61 -13.57
C ALA A 70 -16.81 14.36 -14.41
N ASP A 71 -16.81 14.51 -15.74
CA ASP A 71 -17.11 13.43 -16.70
C ASP A 71 -15.86 12.79 -17.33
N GLN A 72 -14.68 13.20 -16.88
CA GLN A 72 -13.44 12.69 -17.42
C GLN A 72 -12.89 11.53 -16.57
N PRO A 73 -12.23 10.54 -17.19
CA PRO A 73 -11.53 9.50 -16.46
C PRO A 73 -10.49 10.09 -15.47
N ALA A 74 -10.28 9.42 -14.34
CA ALA A 74 -9.31 9.86 -13.33
C ALA A 74 -7.88 10.05 -13.88
N GLY A 75 -7.51 9.32 -14.93
CA GLY A 75 -6.24 9.47 -15.62
C GLY A 75 -6.06 10.84 -16.29
N VAL A 76 -7.14 11.48 -16.76
CA VAL A 76 -7.11 12.82 -17.36
C VAL A 76 -6.67 13.85 -16.33
N ARG A 77 -7.21 13.77 -15.10
CA ARG A 77 -6.78 14.63 -13.99
C ARG A 77 -5.28 14.50 -13.74
N ARG A 78 -4.78 13.27 -13.72
CA ARG A 78 -3.35 13.00 -13.53
C ARG A 78 -2.49 13.61 -14.61
N VAL A 79 -2.89 13.53 -15.89
CA VAL A 79 -2.17 14.17 -17.00
C VAL A 79 -2.11 15.68 -16.80
N ILE A 80 -3.19 16.34 -16.40
CA ILE A 80 -3.22 17.78 -16.16
C ILE A 80 -2.32 18.17 -15.00
N GLU A 81 -2.40 17.43 -13.89
CA GLU A 81 -1.65 17.71 -12.67
C GLU A 81 -0.14 17.47 -12.82
N ASP A 82 0.26 16.46 -13.56
CA ASP A 82 1.66 16.02 -13.63
C ASP A 82 2.38 16.58 -14.87
N GLU A 83 1.66 16.85 -15.98
CA GLU A 83 2.30 17.31 -17.23
C GLU A 83 2.09 18.79 -17.53
N LEU A 84 0.99 19.41 -17.07
CA LEU A 84 0.72 20.83 -17.34
C LEU A 84 1.12 21.77 -16.20
N LEU A 85 1.79 21.23 -15.18
CA LEU A 85 2.44 21.98 -14.11
C LEU A 85 3.88 21.51 -13.94
N THR A 86 4.79 22.45 -13.77
CA THR A 86 6.16 22.17 -13.32
C THR A 86 6.15 21.59 -11.91
N GLU A 87 7.27 21.04 -11.46
CA GLU A 87 7.44 20.59 -10.07
C GLU A 87 7.22 21.73 -9.06
N SER A 88 7.66 22.94 -9.40
CA SER A 88 7.48 24.14 -8.59
C SER A 88 6.05 24.72 -8.65
N GLY A 89 5.16 24.12 -9.48
CA GLY A 89 3.75 24.48 -9.53
C GLY A 89 3.42 25.66 -10.45
N TYR A 90 4.30 25.98 -11.39
CA TYR A 90 4.02 26.93 -12.46
C TYR A 90 3.41 26.22 -13.67
N ARG A 91 2.73 26.98 -14.51
CA ARG A 91 2.13 26.49 -15.76
C ARG A 91 3.20 25.97 -16.72
N GLU A 92 2.99 24.74 -17.22
CA GLU A 92 3.76 24.15 -18.29
C GLU A 92 2.99 24.22 -19.61
N SER A 93 3.70 24.39 -20.70
CA SER A 93 3.14 24.50 -22.07
C SER A 93 3.70 23.35 -22.90
N LEU A 94 2.86 22.44 -23.37
CA LEU A 94 3.26 21.23 -24.08
C LEU A 94 2.71 21.20 -25.49
N ALA A 95 3.37 20.49 -26.42
CA ALA A 95 2.85 20.23 -27.75
C ALA A 95 1.49 19.53 -27.70
N GLU A 96 0.54 19.95 -28.53
CA GLU A 96 -0.82 19.39 -28.56
C GLU A 96 -0.81 17.88 -28.78
N GLU A 97 0.04 17.39 -29.69
CA GLU A 97 0.13 15.96 -29.97
C GLU A 97 0.56 15.15 -28.74
N ARG A 98 1.46 15.71 -27.93
CA ARG A 98 1.91 15.09 -26.68
C ARG A 98 0.76 15.00 -25.69
N VAL A 99 0.02 16.08 -25.49
CA VAL A 99 -1.12 16.10 -24.56
C VAL A 99 -2.23 15.18 -25.04
N ALA A 100 -2.57 15.20 -26.35
CA ALA A 100 -3.57 14.31 -26.93
C ALA A 100 -3.20 12.84 -26.75
N LYS A 101 -1.93 12.48 -26.96
CA LYS A 101 -1.42 11.12 -26.71
C LYS A 101 -1.50 10.72 -25.24
N ALA A 102 -1.14 11.62 -24.31
CA ALA A 102 -1.21 11.37 -22.88
C ALA A 102 -2.66 11.18 -22.42
N LEU A 103 -3.58 12.01 -22.90
CA LEU A 103 -5.02 11.87 -22.62
C LEU A 103 -5.58 10.55 -23.14
N ALA A 104 -5.25 10.16 -24.36
CA ALA A 104 -5.66 8.87 -24.92
C ALA A 104 -5.12 7.70 -24.10
N ALA A 105 -3.86 7.74 -23.68
CA ALA A 105 -3.26 6.73 -22.81
C ALA A 105 -3.93 6.68 -21.42
N ALA A 106 -4.49 7.79 -20.96
CA ALA A 106 -5.25 7.90 -19.72
C ALA A 106 -6.72 7.42 -19.86
N GLY A 107 -7.11 6.91 -21.03
CA GLY A 107 -8.45 6.39 -21.29
C GLY A 107 -9.50 7.47 -21.63
N ALA A 108 -9.05 8.65 -22.02
CA ALA A 108 -9.93 9.73 -22.41
C ALA A 108 -10.55 9.50 -23.80
N GLU A 109 -11.75 10.03 -23.99
CA GLU A 109 -12.39 10.11 -25.32
C GLU A 109 -11.58 10.98 -26.29
N PRO A 110 -11.66 10.74 -27.62
CA PRO A 110 -10.91 11.53 -28.60
C PRO A 110 -11.20 13.04 -28.58
N ASP A 111 -12.36 13.45 -28.11
CA ASP A 111 -12.79 14.84 -27.98
C ASP A 111 -12.48 15.46 -26.62
N ALA A 112 -11.83 14.72 -25.70
CA ALA A 112 -11.56 15.19 -24.33
C ALA A 112 -10.76 16.51 -24.30
N LEU A 113 -9.75 16.64 -25.15
CA LEU A 113 -8.99 17.90 -25.24
C LEU A 113 -9.89 19.06 -25.68
N ALA A 114 -10.73 18.87 -26.69
CA ALA A 114 -11.66 19.90 -27.15
C ALA A 114 -12.67 20.27 -26.03
N LYS A 115 -13.22 19.29 -25.32
CA LYS A 115 -14.10 19.53 -24.16
C LYS A 115 -13.41 20.36 -23.06
N LEU A 116 -12.15 20.04 -22.74
CA LEU A 116 -11.40 20.78 -21.73
C LEU A 116 -11.08 22.22 -22.16
N VAL A 117 -10.86 22.45 -23.46
CA VAL A 117 -10.69 23.78 -24.05
C VAL A 117 -12.02 24.56 -24.03
N ASP A 118 -13.12 23.95 -24.44
CA ASP A 118 -14.46 24.56 -24.41
C ASP A 118 -14.87 24.96 -22.99
N ARG A 119 -14.50 24.14 -22.00
CA ARG A 119 -14.69 24.44 -20.57
C ARG A 119 -13.76 25.51 -20.03
N ARG A 120 -12.82 25.98 -20.82
CA ARG A 120 -11.82 26.98 -20.42
C ARG A 120 -10.86 26.52 -19.32
N LEU A 121 -10.71 25.22 -19.12
CA LEU A 121 -9.66 24.68 -18.26
C LEU A 121 -8.31 24.72 -18.97
N LEU A 122 -8.30 24.31 -20.23
CA LEU A 122 -7.11 24.36 -21.09
C LEU A 122 -7.30 25.39 -22.20
N ARG A 123 -6.17 25.87 -22.76
CA ARG A 123 -6.14 26.63 -24.00
C ARG A 123 -5.11 26.05 -24.94
N ILE A 124 -5.35 26.26 -26.23
CA ILE A 124 -4.40 25.97 -27.30
C ILE A 124 -3.88 27.28 -27.78
N GLU A 125 -2.56 27.44 -27.80
CA GLU A 125 -1.87 28.63 -28.32
C GLU A 125 -0.93 28.19 -29.45
N GLU A 126 -0.96 28.93 -30.54
CA GLU A 126 -0.04 28.72 -31.66
C GLU A 126 1.21 29.55 -31.46
N ARG A 127 2.36 28.90 -31.35
CA ARG A 127 3.68 29.54 -31.24
C ARG A 127 4.66 28.88 -32.18
N LEU A 128 5.28 29.66 -33.06
CA LEU A 128 6.30 29.19 -34.01
C LEU A 128 5.81 27.96 -34.80
N ASP A 129 4.62 28.05 -35.38
CA ASP A 129 3.95 26.99 -36.16
C ASP A 129 3.66 25.70 -35.39
N MET A 130 3.74 25.74 -34.06
CA MET A 130 3.39 24.63 -33.20
C MET A 130 2.20 24.99 -32.32
N ARG A 131 1.23 24.08 -32.28
CA ARG A 131 0.10 24.17 -31.35
C ARG A 131 0.50 23.63 -29.99
N ARG A 132 0.30 24.47 -28.99
CA ARG A 132 0.69 24.14 -27.60
C ARG A 132 -0.52 24.22 -26.69
N VAL A 133 -0.60 23.32 -25.77
CA VAL A 133 -1.66 23.20 -24.76
C VAL A 133 -1.10 23.61 -23.40
N GLU A 134 -1.85 24.43 -22.70
CA GLU A 134 -1.53 24.86 -21.34
C GLU A 134 -2.80 25.19 -20.55
N LEU A 135 -2.70 25.36 -19.22
CA LEU A 135 -3.80 25.89 -18.41
C LEU A 135 -4.21 27.28 -18.89
N THR A 136 -5.50 27.54 -18.95
CA THR A 136 -6.02 28.82 -19.47
C THR A 136 -5.56 30.02 -18.64
N HIS A 137 -5.49 29.85 -17.30
CA HIS A 137 -5.16 30.94 -16.38
C HIS A 137 -4.16 30.46 -15.32
N ASP A 138 -3.19 31.31 -14.98
CA ASP A 138 -2.18 31.02 -13.95
C ASP A 138 -2.80 30.82 -12.56
N VAL A 139 -3.94 31.46 -12.29
CA VAL A 139 -4.68 31.29 -11.03
C VAL A 139 -5.14 29.84 -10.78
N LEU A 140 -5.28 29.05 -11.83
CA LEU A 140 -5.62 27.63 -11.74
C LEU A 140 -4.45 26.77 -11.26
N CYS A 141 -3.20 27.25 -11.42
CA CYS A 141 -2.02 26.49 -10.98
C CYS A 141 -2.07 26.17 -9.49
N GLY A 142 -2.58 27.10 -8.67
CA GLY A 142 -2.74 26.86 -7.23
C GLY A 142 -3.69 25.71 -6.90
N VAL A 143 -4.84 25.68 -7.57
CA VAL A 143 -5.85 24.61 -7.38
C VAL A 143 -5.35 23.27 -7.90
N VAL A 144 -4.78 23.25 -9.11
CA VAL A 144 -4.24 22.03 -9.73
C VAL A 144 -3.10 21.46 -8.88
N ARG A 145 -2.21 22.32 -8.34
CA ARG A 145 -1.16 21.92 -7.42
C ARG A 145 -1.72 21.34 -6.12
N SER A 146 -2.74 21.96 -5.54
CA SER A 146 -3.39 21.45 -4.33
C SER A 146 -4.04 20.09 -4.57
N SER A 147 -4.70 19.91 -5.71
CA SER A 147 -5.29 18.65 -6.13
C SER A 147 -4.22 17.57 -6.32
N ARG A 148 -3.10 17.89 -6.98
CA ARG A 148 -1.94 17.02 -7.15
C ARG A 148 -1.38 16.56 -5.80
N ASN A 149 -1.15 17.49 -4.89
CA ASN A 149 -0.60 17.19 -3.57
C ASN A 149 -1.53 16.27 -2.77
N LEU A 150 -2.82 16.54 -2.81
CA LEU A 150 -3.82 15.70 -2.13
C LEU A 150 -3.87 14.28 -2.73
N ARG A 151 -3.75 14.16 -4.04
CA ARG A 151 -3.66 12.86 -4.73
C ARG A 151 -2.40 12.10 -4.30
N HIS A 152 -1.23 12.73 -4.33
CA HIS A 152 0.03 12.11 -3.91
C HIS A 152 -0.02 11.68 -2.43
N GLU A 153 -0.62 12.49 -1.57
CA GLU A 153 -0.80 12.13 -0.15
C GLU A 153 -1.68 10.88 0.01
N ARG A 154 -2.77 10.78 -0.75
CA ARG A 154 -3.64 9.59 -0.75
C ARG A 154 -2.91 8.36 -1.29
N GLU A 155 -2.24 8.50 -2.43
CA GLU A 155 -1.45 7.42 -3.04
C GLU A 155 -0.36 6.91 -2.09
N ALA A 156 0.35 7.81 -1.40
CA ALA A 156 1.37 7.45 -0.41
C ALA A 156 0.78 6.74 0.83
N ARG A 157 -0.40 7.16 1.28
CA ARG A 157 -1.11 6.47 2.38
C ARG A 157 -1.54 5.07 1.97
N ASP A 158 -2.16 4.94 0.80
CA ASP A 158 -2.62 3.64 0.27
C ASP A 158 -1.43 2.68 0.09
N GLU A 159 -0.29 3.19 -0.37
CA GLU A 159 0.93 2.40 -0.52
C GLU A 159 1.51 1.98 0.84
N ALA A 160 1.54 2.87 1.82
CA ALA A 160 1.98 2.56 3.18
C ALA A 160 1.06 1.52 3.85
N GLU A 161 -0.26 1.61 3.66
CA GLU A 161 -1.21 0.63 4.17
C GLU A 161 -1.02 -0.76 3.52
N ARG A 162 -0.79 -0.80 2.20
CA ARG A 162 -0.47 -2.07 1.49
C ARG A 162 0.82 -2.70 2.01
N GLN A 163 1.88 -1.91 2.18
CA GLN A 163 3.15 -2.39 2.73
C GLN A 163 2.98 -2.94 4.15
N LEU A 164 2.20 -2.25 4.99
CA LEU A 164 1.91 -2.71 6.35
C LEU A 164 1.13 -4.03 6.35
N ALA A 165 0.12 -4.16 5.49
CA ALA A 165 -0.66 -5.39 5.34
C ALA A 165 0.23 -6.56 4.89
N GLU A 166 1.08 -6.37 3.89
CA GLU A 166 2.04 -7.38 3.45
C GLU A 166 3.02 -7.80 4.54
N GLN A 167 3.53 -6.84 5.33
CA GLN A 167 4.42 -7.15 6.47
C GLN A 167 3.69 -7.98 7.54
N GLN A 168 2.43 -7.66 7.83
CA GLN A 168 1.62 -8.41 8.78
C GLN A 168 1.36 -9.84 8.29
N GLU A 169 1.03 -10.03 7.01
CA GLU A 169 0.85 -11.37 6.43
C GLU A 169 2.14 -12.19 6.52
N ARG A 170 3.28 -11.64 6.13
CA ARG A 170 4.59 -12.31 6.25
C ARG A 170 4.93 -12.67 7.71
N ALA A 171 4.62 -11.77 8.64
CA ALA A 171 4.84 -12.03 10.07
C ALA A 171 3.94 -13.17 10.59
N VAL A 172 2.69 -13.24 10.16
CA VAL A 172 1.76 -14.34 10.50
C VAL A 172 2.24 -15.67 9.92
N GLU A 173 2.67 -15.71 8.67
CA GLU A 173 3.21 -16.90 8.02
C GLU A 173 4.48 -17.40 8.73
N THR A 174 5.39 -16.49 9.05
CA THR A 174 6.61 -16.82 9.80
C THR A 174 6.29 -17.40 11.18
N ARG A 175 5.32 -16.84 11.90
CA ARG A 175 4.86 -17.38 13.18
C ARG A 175 4.25 -18.77 13.03
N ARG A 176 3.46 -19.00 11.99
CA ARG A 176 2.86 -20.33 11.71
C ARG A 176 3.93 -21.38 11.41
N THR A 177 4.94 -21.04 10.63
CA THR A 177 6.06 -21.96 10.32
C THR A 177 6.90 -22.25 11.56
N LEU A 178 7.21 -21.25 12.38
CA LEU A 178 7.91 -21.42 13.65
C LEU A 178 7.13 -22.30 14.64
N GLN A 179 5.82 -22.14 14.72
CA GLN A 179 4.99 -23.00 15.57
C GLN A 179 4.99 -24.45 15.10
N LYS A 180 4.93 -24.72 13.78
CA LYS A 180 5.03 -26.06 13.22
C LYS A 180 6.40 -26.69 13.55
N THR A 181 7.49 -25.98 13.27
CA THR A 181 8.86 -26.46 13.57
C THR A 181 9.05 -26.74 15.07
N ARG A 182 8.54 -25.87 15.94
CA ARG A 182 8.60 -26.09 17.39
C ARG A 182 7.82 -27.34 17.82
N ARG A 183 6.65 -27.59 17.25
CA ARG A 183 5.88 -28.84 17.52
C ARG A 183 6.64 -30.05 17.06
N PHE A 184 7.23 -30.07 15.88
CA PHE A 184 8.06 -31.18 15.41
C PHE A 184 9.29 -31.39 16.28
N ALA A 185 9.97 -30.34 16.73
CA ALA A 185 11.11 -30.44 17.63
C ALA A 185 10.74 -31.05 18.99
N VAL A 186 9.59 -30.68 19.56
CA VAL A 186 9.10 -31.27 20.81
C VAL A 186 8.77 -32.75 20.64
N ILE A 187 8.11 -33.15 19.56
CA ILE A 187 7.80 -34.57 19.29
C ILE A 187 9.10 -35.37 19.09
N ALA A 188 10.05 -34.84 18.30
CA ALA A 188 11.34 -35.48 18.08
C ALA A 188 12.14 -35.67 19.40
N ALA A 189 12.16 -34.65 20.25
CA ALA A 189 12.78 -34.75 21.58
C ALA A 189 12.11 -35.80 22.48
N GLY A 190 10.80 -35.89 22.45
CA GLY A 190 10.03 -36.91 23.15
C GLY A 190 10.37 -38.33 22.67
N LEU A 191 10.41 -38.57 21.37
CA LEU A 191 10.81 -39.85 20.77
C LEU A 191 12.25 -40.23 21.11
N MET A 192 13.17 -39.27 21.09
CA MET A 192 14.57 -39.49 21.45
C MET A 192 14.69 -39.90 22.92
N LEU A 193 13.91 -39.29 23.82
CA LEU A 193 13.88 -39.62 25.24
C LEU A 193 13.35 -41.04 25.47
N VAL A 194 12.29 -41.45 24.78
CA VAL A 194 11.75 -42.83 24.83
C VAL A 194 12.78 -43.83 24.32
N ALA A 195 13.47 -43.54 23.21
CA ALA A 195 14.51 -44.41 22.68
C ALA A 195 15.68 -44.59 23.68
N LEU A 196 16.08 -43.49 24.33
CA LEU A 196 17.15 -43.52 25.34
C LEU A 196 16.78 -44.33 26.57
N VAL A 197 15.55 -44.19 27.07
CA VAL A 197 15.02 -45.01 28.20
C VAL A 197 14.98 -46.48 27.79
N SER A 198 14.50 -46.78 26.58
CA SER A 198 14.45 -48.16 26.04
C SER A 198 15.84 -48.77 25.92
N ALA A 199 16.81 -48.03 25.43
CA ALA A 199 18.21 -48.46 25.33
C ALA A 199 18.83 -48.77 26.70
N VAL A 200 18.61 -47.91 27.69
CA VAL A 200 19.07 -48.11 29.05
C VAL A 200 18.43 -49.36 29.68
N PHE A 201 17.12 -49.52 29.49
CA PHE A 201 16.40 -50.72 29.97
C PHE A 201 16.91 -52.00 29.30
N GLY A 202 17.13 -51.98 28.00
CA GLY A 202 17.71 -53.10 27.25
C GLY A 202 19.13 -53.46 27.75
N TRP A 203 19.95 -52.43 28.01
CA TRP A 203 21.31 -52.63 28.53
C TRP A 203 21.29 -53.25 29.97
N ILE A 204 20.40 -52.81 30.84
CA ILE A 204 20.24 -53.36 32.18
C ILE A 204 19.80 -54.82 32.09
N ASN A 205 18.82 -55.13 31.26
CA ASN A 205 18.32 -56.50 31.07
C ASN A 205 19.40 -57.43 30.48
N TRP A 206 20.18 -56.95 29.51
CA TRP A 206 21.27 -57.71 28.95
C TRP A 206 22.36 -58.01 29.96
N ASN A 207 22.72 -57.03 30.80
CA ASN A 207 23.69 -57.24 31.87
C ASN A 207 23.18 -58.25 32.93
N ARG A 208 21.88 -58.22 33.25
CA ARG A 208 21.27 -59.23 34.19
C ARG A 208 21.30 -60.62 33.56
N ALA A 209 20.97 -60.76 32.28
CA ALA A 209 21.03 -62.05 31.58
C ALA A 209 22.46 -62.59 31.55
N LYS A 210 23.49 -61.79 31.24
CA LYS A 210 24.89 -62.19 31.31
C LYS A 210 25.32 -62.66 32.70
N ALA A 211 24.88 -61.98 33.76
CA ALA A 211 25.20 -62.36 35.13
C ALA A 211 24.55 -63.74 35.52
N ALA A 212 23.31 -63.96 35.03
CA ALA A 212 22.63 -65.24 35.23
C ALA A 212 23.30 -66.43 34.48
N ASP A 213 23.73 -66.15 33.20
CA ASP A 213 24.47 -67.14 32.40
C ASP A 213 25.81 -67.53 33.08
N LEU A 214 26.54 -66.55 33.59
CA LEU A 214 27.81 -66.80 34.32
C LEU A 214 27.58 -67.63 35.61
N GLN A 215 26.51 -67.37 36.36
CA GLN A 215 26.15 -68.13 37.52
C GLN A 215 25.75 -69.56 37.16
N ALA A 216 24.99 -69.77 36.06
CA ALA A 216 24.61 -71.07 35.56
C ALA A 216 25.82 -71.89 35.08
N GLN A 217 26.79 -71.26 34.41
CA GLN A 217 28.07 -71.92 34.02
C GLN A 217 28.89 -72.31 35.22
N LYS A 218 29.00 -71.44 36.22
CA LYS A 218 29.71 -71.83 37.49
C LYS A 218 29.03 -72.98 38.21
N ALA A 219 27.68 -72.96 38.35
CA ALA A 219 26.93 -74.03 38.95
C ALA A 219 27.11 -75.36 38.19
N ARG A 220 27.15 -75.32 36.83
CA ARG A 220 27.45 -76.56 36.03
C ARG A 220 28.87 -77.04 36.25
N ALA A 221 29.85 -76.16 36.25
CA ALA A 221 31.23 -76.51 36.50
C ALA A 221 31.45 -77.09 37.92
N ASP A 222 30.77 -76.58 38.96
CA ASP A 222 30.82 -77.09 40.29
C ASP A 222 30.08 -78.44 40.41
N ALA A 223 28.97 -78.65 39.69
CA ALA A 223 28.29 -79.94 39.60
C ALA A 223 29.16 -80.98 38.87
N GLU A 224 29.81 -80.60 37.76
CA GLU A 224 30.76 -81.53 37.08
C GLU A 224 31.95 -81.93 38.00
N LYS A 225 32.51 -81.01 38.77
CA LYS A 225 33.57 -81.33 39.74
C LYS A 225 33.06 -82.27 40.84
N LEU A 226 31.84 -82.04 41.34
CA LEU A 226 31.20 -82.94 42.34
C LEU A 226 30.99 -84.35 41.78
N VAL A 227 30.48 -84.44 40.50
CA VAL A 227 30.29 -85.76 39.85
C VAL A 227 31.64 -86.43 39.65
N GLY A 228 32.71 -85.65 39.19
CA GLY A 228 34.05 -86.19 39.03
C GLY A 228 34.62 -86.74 40.38
N PHE A 229 34.47 -85.98 41.46
CA PHE A 229 34.91 -86.41 42.80
C PHE A 229 34.15 -87.68 43.29
N LEU A 230 32.85 -87.72 43.08
CA LEU A 230 32.04 -88.92 43.43
C LEU A 230 32.46 -90.18 42.64
N ILE A 231 32.81 -89.98 41.34
CA ILE A 231 33.24 -91.11 40.49
C ILE A 231 34.64 -91.56 40.93
N GLU A 232 35.59 -90.67 41.21
CA GLU A 232 36.90 -91.01 41.74
C GLU A 232 36.82 -91.70 43.05
N ASP A 233 35.99 -91.23 44.02
CA ASP A 233 35.82 -91.80 45.32
C ASP A 233 35.18 -93.20 45.21
N PHE A 234 34.24 -93.38 44.29
CA PHE A 234 33.59 -94.72 44.07
C PHE A 234 34.54 -95.72 43.40
N TYR A 235 35.43 -95.28 42.52
CA TYR A 235 36.42 -96.13 41.93
C TYR A 235 37.52 -96.51 42.94
N ALA A 236 37.90 -95.60 43.85
CA ALA A 236 38.87 -95.87 44.86
C ALA A 236 38.37 -96.92 45.92
N GLU A 237 37.06 -97.02 46.13
CA GLU A 237 36.45 -97.95 47.02
C GLU A 237 36.21 -99.39 46.41
N LEU A 238 36.35 -99.47 45.03
CA LEU A 238 36.18 -100.70 44.29
C LEU A 238 37.48 -101.39 43.88
N GLU A 239 38.67 -100.88 44.17
CA GLU A 239 39.95 -101.58 44.03
C GLU A 239 40.13 -102.53 45.20
N PRO A 240 39.96 -103.87 45.00
CA PRO A 240 40.25 -104.86 46.07
C PRO A 240 41.77 -105.04 46.18
N THR A 241 42.25 -105.00 47.38
CA THR A 241 43.59 -105.46 47.80
C THR A 241 43.91 -106.84 47.41
#